data_865d63524747eab9975fcd4a801e6cbb
#
_entry.id   865d63524747eab9975fcd4a801e6cbb
#
_cell.length_a   1.000
_cell.length_b   1.000
_cell.length_c   1.000
_cell.angle_alpha   90.00
_cell.angle_beta   90.00
_cell.angle_gamma   90.00
#
_symmetry.space_group_name_H-M   'P 1'
#
loop_
_entity.id
_entity.type
_entity.pdbx_description
1 polymer ?
#
loop_
_entity_poly.entity_id
_entity_poly.type
_entity_poly.pdbx_seq_one_letter_code
_entity_poly.pdbx_strand_id
1 'polypeptide(L)'
;QLTKRLQPYLDAMLYNANVTGRLDLLLEKLTATYFGKAVKPVFSGMTGIDAENMYKNTENEKANTASDISFKLENVTNPWVASVLKNRGLEFTPLSIELTQGATVITGANMGGKSISLKTIVLNVVLAMCGFYVYADYAEIPFFENIQMISEELQSVQKGLSSFGAEIIQMKDVIENVEKEFCFVVLDEFSRGTNPHEGAALVRAVTKYLNHKHVVALLVTHFDHVAEYGKAHYQVVGLKDMDESR
;
A
#
# COMPACT_ATOMS: atom_id res chain seq x y z
N GLN A 1 19.02 45.32 -0.10
CA GLN A 1 18.20 46.29 0.68
C GLN A 1 16.87 45.65 1.13
N LEU A 2 16.12 44.94 0.26
CA LEU A 2 14.85 44.32 0.57
C LEU A 2 14.97 43.27 1.70
N THR A 3 15.97 42.40 1.65
CA THR A 3 16.21 41.34 2.66
C THR A 3 16.42 41.93 4.06
N LYS A 4 17.16 43.03 4.21
CA LYS A 4 17.33 43.70 5.50
C LYS A 4 16.03 44.29 6.04
N ARG A 5 15.11 44.75 5.17
CA ARG A 5 13.82 45.30 5.56
C ARG A 5 12.83 44.22 5.97
N LEU A 6 12.94 42.99 5.42
CA LEU A 6 12.11 41.84 5.74
C LEU A 6 12.58 41.06 6.97
N GLN A 7 13.87 41.18 7.32
CA GLN A 7 14.47 40.43 8.44
C GLN A 7 13.68 40.53 9.77
N PRO A 8 13.14 41.71 10.19
CA PRO A 8 12.34 41.79 11.41
C PRO A 8 11.01 41.02 11.38
N TYR A 9 10.53 40.66 10.18
CA TYR A 9 9.27 39.97 9.98
C TYR A 9 9.45 38.46 9.68
N LEU A 10 10.68 37.95 9.71
CA LEU A 10 10.99 36.59 9.31
C LEU A 10 10.19 35.56 10.12
N ASP A 11 10.15 35.70 11.44
CA ASP A 11 9.41 34.78 12.32
C ASP A 11 7.91 34.80 12.03
N ALA A 12 7.32 35.97 11.80
CA ALA A 12 5.93 36.10 11.41
C ALA A 12 5.65 35.49 10.03
N MET A 13 6.57 35.63 9.08
CA MET A 13 6.48 35.02 7.75
C MET A 13 6.54 33.49 7.84
N LEU A 14 7.46 32.95 8.64
CA LEU A 14 7.58 31.51 8.87
C LEU A 14 6.34 30.94 9.57
N TYR A 15 5.83 31.63 10.58
CA TYR A 15 4.60 31.27 11.24
C TYR A 15 3.43 31.23 10.26
N ASN A 16 3.23 32.28 9.46
CA ASN A 16 2.17 32.36 8.47
C ASN A 16 2.29 31.27 7.40
N ALA A 17 3.51 30.98 6.92
CA ALA A 17 3.76 29.90 5.97
C ALA A 17 3.34 28.53 6.55
N ASN A 18 3.65 28.28 7.82
CA ASN A 18 3.27 27.08 8.53
C ASN A 18 1.73 26.95 8.68
N VAL A 19 1.07 28.03 9.11
CA VAL A 19 -0.38 28.06 9.25
C VAL A 19 -1.07 27.85 7.90
N THR A 20 -0.58 28.52 6.85
CA THR A 20 -1.11 28.35 5.49
C THR A 20 -0.93 26.92 5.00
N GLY A 21 0.24 26.31 5.20
CA GLY A 21 0.48 24.91 4.81
C GLY A 21 -0.43 23.91 5.56
N ARG A 22 -0.70 24.17 6.85
CA ARG A 22 -1.67 23.36 7.62
C ARG A 22 -3.10 23.52 7.11
N LEU A 23 -3.49 24.72 6.75
CA LEU A 23 -4.82 24.99 6.17
C LEU A 23 -4.96 24.32 4.81
N ASP A 24 -3.96 24.41 3.97
CA ASP A 24 -3.89 23.78 2.65
C ASP A 24 -4.06 22.24 2.77
N LEU A 25 -3.30 21.61 3.66
CA LEU A 25 -3.45 20.18 3.95
C LEU A 25 -4.87 19.79 4.42
N LEU A 26 -5.50 20.63 5.26
CA LEU A 26 -6.88 20.39 5.70
C LEU A 26 -7.88 20.53 4.56
N LEU A 27 -7.70 21.51 3.69
CA LEU A 27 -8.54 21.70 2.50
C LEU A 27 -8.40 20.52 1.53
N GLU A 28 -7.19 20.02 1.31
CA GLU A 28 -6.97 18.85 0.47
C GLU A 28 -7.64 17.59 1.05
N LYS A 29 -7.58 17.37 2.36
CA LYS A 29 -8.32 16.28 3.02
C LYS A 29 -9.82 16.39 2.82
N LEU A 30 -10.38 17.60 2.96
CA LEU A 30 -11.80 17.87 2.71
C LEU A 30 -12.17 17.67 1.24
N THR A 31 -11.31 18.11 0.32
CA THR A 31 -11.51 17.95 -1.11
C THR A 31 -11.57 16.48 -1.50
N ALA A 32 -10.70 15.64 -0.94
CA ALA A 32 -10.72 14.20 -1.14
C ALA A 32 -12.05 13.56 -0.70
N THR A 33 -12.65 14.04 0.41
CA THR A 33 -13.97 13.56 0.86
C THR A 33 -15.13 14.07 0.00
N TYR A 34 -15.00 15.25 -0.58
CA TYR A 34 -16.06 15.84 -1.41
C TYR A 34 -16.17 15.20 -2.79
N PHE A 35 -15.03 14.86 -3.41
CA PHE A 35 -14.98 14.27 -4.75
C PHE A 35 -15.11 12.74 -4.78
N GLY A 36 -15.12 12.06 -3.63
CA GLY A 36 -15.29 10.61 -3.54
C GLY A 36 -15.88 10.18 -2.20
N LYS A 37 -16.42 8.97 -2.13
CA LYS A 37 -16.72 8.34 -0.84
C LYS A 37 -15.39 8.05 -0.16
N ALA A 38 -15.00 8.89 0.78
CA ALA A 38 -13.79 8.70 1.57
C ALA A 38 -14.14 8.64 3.06
N VAL A 39 -13.50 7.73 3.79
CA VAL A 39 -13.70 7.53 5.23
C VAL A 39 -12.40 7.75 5.98
N LYS A 40 -12.51 8.12 7.25
CA LYS A 40 -11.37 8.16 8.15
C LYS A 40 -10.96 6.72 8.45
N PRO A 41 -9.70 6.32 8.18
CA PRO A 41 -9.26 4.97 8.51
C PRO A 41 -9.18 4.79 10.03
N VAL A 42 -9.48 3.57 10.49
CA VAL A 42 -9.22 3.11 11.86
C VAL A 42 -7.85 2.44 11.86
N PHE A 43 -6.98 2.82 12.78
CA PHE A 43 -5.69 2.14 12.95
C PHE A 43 -5.83 1.04 13.98
N SER A 44 -5.67 -0.23 13.53
CA SER A 44 -5.65 -1.39 14.43
C SER A 44 -4.34 -1.43 15.23
N GLY A 45 -4.43 -1.89 16.49
CA GLY A 45 -3.28 -1.97 17.38
C GLY A 45 -2.88 -0.65 18.06
N MET A 46 -3.51 0.47 17.73
CA MET A 46 -3.35 1.74 18.43
C MET A 46 -4.53 2.00 19.36
N THR A 47 -4.28 2.14 20.64
CA THR A 47 -5.26 2.69 21.58
C THR A 47 -5.30 4.21 21.42
N GLY A 48 -6.47 4.85 21.60
CA GLY A 48 -6.68 6.29 21.33
C GLY A 48 -5.71 7.26 22.04
N ILE A 49 -4.92 6.78 22.98
CA ILE A 49 -3.88 7.56 23.69
C ILE A 49 -2.59 7.65 22.85
N ASP A 50 -2.30 6.64 22.04
CA ASP A 50 -1.06 6.55 21.27
C ASP A 50 -1.05 7.51 20.07
N ALA A 51 -2.23 7.78 19.48
CA ALA A 51 -2.36 8.68 18.33
C ALA A 51 -2.02 10.15 18.68
N GLU A 52 -2.30 10.61 19.90
CA GLU A 52 -1.91 11.95 20.36
C GLU A 52 -0.44 12.04 20.80
N ASN A 53 0.12 10.93 21.26
CA ASN A 53 1.50 10.86 21.75
C ASN A 53 2.54 10.68 20.64
N MET A 54 2.18 10.17 19.46
CA MET A 54 3.07 10.07 18.31
C MET A 54 3.72 11.39 17.91
N TYR A 55 3.07 12.52 18.20
CA TYR A 55 3.65 13.85 17.95
C TYR A 55 4.53 14.38 19.08
N LYS A 56 4.64 13.67 20.22
CA LYS A 56 5.29 14.19 21.43
C LYS A 56 6.52 13.42 21.91
N ASN A 57 6.70 12.16 21.53
CA ASN A 57 7.82 11.35 22.05
C ASN A 57 8.55 10.58 20.96
N THR A 58 9.76 11.01 20.67
CA THR A 58 10.72 10.33 19.79
C THR A 58 11.63 9.33 20.52
N GLU A 59 11.40 9.04 21.79
CA GLU A 59 12.24 8.08 22.51
C GLU A 59 11.40 7.20 23.44
N ASN A 60 11.55 5.88 23.19
CA ASN A 60 11.16 4.76 24.06
C ASN A 60 9.65 4.50 24.25
N GLU A 61 9.14 3.57 23.46
CA GLU A 61 8.55 2.32 23.95
C GLU A 61 8.10 1.47 22.76
N LYS A 62 8.77 0.32 22.59
CA LYS A 62 8.29 -0.74 21.69
C LYS A 62 7.03 -1.32 22.33
N ALA A 63 5.87 -0.85 21.92
CA ALA A 63 4.60 -1.49 22.19
C ALA A 63 4.48 -2.77 21.35
N ASN A 64 5.26 -3.79 21.70
CA ASN A 64 5.10 -5.16 21.23
C ASN A 64 4.06 -5.85 22.10
N THR A 65 2.78 -5.59 21.87
CA THR A 65 1.74 -6.56 22.19
C THR A 65 1.26 -7.13 20.87
N ALA A 66 1.40 -8.44 20.72
CA ALA A 66 0.80 -9.24 19.65
C ALA A 66 -0.74 -9.23 19.79
N SER A 67 -1.35 -8.06 19.70
CA SER A 67 -2.78 -7.88 19.56
C SER A 67 -3.10 -8.08 18.09
N ASP A 68 -4.17 -8.80 17.80
CA ASP A 68 -4.63 -9.21 16.48
C ASP A 68 -4.47 -8.08 15.45
N ILE A 69 -3.54 -8.28 14.52
CA ILE A 69 -3.35 -7.37 13.39
C ILE A 69 -4.60 -7.50 12.53
N SER A 70 -5.43 -6.47 12.55
CA SER A 70 -6.61 -6.37 11.70
C SER A 70 -6.30 -5.45 10.53
N PHE A 71 -6.39 -5.98 9.33
CA PHE A 71 -6.35 -5.23 8.08
C PHE A 71 -7.61 -5.56 7.28
N LYS A 72 -8.52 -4.61 7.21
CA LYS A 72 -9.79 -4.77 6.52
C LYS A 72 -10.13 -3.55 5.69
N LEU A 73 -10.40 -3.75 4.40
CA LEU A 73 -10.89 -2.74 3.48
C LEU A 73 -12.23 -3.20 2.88
N GLU A 74 -13.26 -2.37 2.98
CA GLU A 74 -14.57 -2.65 2.38
C GLU A 74 -14.88 -1.65 1.28
N ASN A 75 -15.23 -2.16 0.11
CA ASN A 75 -15.59 -1.38 -1.08
C ASN A 75 -14.55 -0.31 -1.42
N VAL A 76 -13.27 -0.69 -1.33
CA VAL A 76 -12.18 0.24 -1.63
C VAL A 76 -12.12 0.54 -3.13
N THR A 77 -11.90 1.82 -3.44
CA THR A 77 -11.89 2.32 -4.82
C THR A 77 -10.59 3.05 -5.14
N ASN A 78 -10.35 3.19 -6.44
CA ASN A 78 -9.29 4.06 -6.96
C ASN A 78 -9.95 5.18 -7.78
N PRO A 79 -10.04 6.41 -7.27
CA PRO A 79 -10.78 7.49 -7.90
C PRO A 79 -10.21 7.86 -9.28
N TRP A 80 -8.89 7.74 -9.48
CA TRP A 80 -8.27 7.99 -10.77
C TRP A 80 -8.69 6.94 -11.80
N VAL A 81 -8.60 5.65 -11.45
CA VAL A 81 -9.03 4.56 -12.35
C VAL A 81 -10.53 4.64 -12.62
N ALA A 82 -11.33 4.91 -11.59
CA ALA A 82 -12.77 5.09 -11.72
C ALA A 82 -13.12 6.23 -12.70
N SER A 83 -12.41 7.37 -12.64
CA SER A 83 -12.57 8.48 -13.57
C SER A 83 -12.20 8.09 -15.01
N VAL A 84 -11.09 7.38 -15.21
CA VAL A 84 -10.67 6.90 -16.53
C VAL A 84 -11.68 5.93 -17.14
N LEU A 85 -12.19 4.99 -16.34
CA LEU A 85 -13.21 4.03 -16.77
C LEU A 85 -14.53 4.72 -17.13
N LYS A 86 -14.98 5.65 -16.29
CA LYS A 86 -16.19 6.44 -16.54
C LYS A 86 -16.14 7.19 -17.87
N ASN A 87 -14.99 7.76 -18.21
CA ASN A 87 -14.80 8.43 -19.50
C ASN A 87 -14.88 7.47 -20.71
N ARG A 88 -14.76 6.17 -20.47
CA ARG A 88 -14.92 5.09 -21.46
C ARG A 88 -16.29 4.42 -21.41
N GLY A 89 -17.22 4.91 -20.59
CA GLY A 89 -18.55 4.31 -20.38
C GLY A 89 -18.52 3.01 -19.56
N LEU A 90 -17.44 2.79 -18.82
CA LEU A 90 -17.26 1.62 -17.94
C LEU A 90 -17.34 2.04 -16.47
N GLU A 91 -17.70 1.10 -15.61
CA GLU A 91 -17.74 1.31 -14.17
C GLU A 91 -16.56 0.61 -13.48
N PHE A 92 -16.05 1.23 -12.41
CA PHE A 92 -15.08 0.62 -11.53
C PHE A 92 -15.81 -0.26 -10.51
N THR A 93 -15.42 -1.52 -10.41
CA THR A 93 -15.95 -2.42 -9.40
C THR A 93 -15.12 -2.27 -8.13
N PRO A 94 -15.72 -1.77 -7.02
CA PRO A 94 -15.03 -1.69 -5.73
C PRO A 94 -14.60 -3.07 -5.26
N LEU A 95 -13.50 -3.14 -4.52
CA LEU A 95 -13.01 -4.39 -3.96
C LEU A 95 -13.03 -4.38 -2.43
N SER A 96 -13.27 -5.54 -1.84
CA SER A 96 -13.15 -5.76 -0.40
C SER A 96 -12.10 -6.82 -0.14
N ILE A 97 -11.24 -6.61 0.87
CA ILE A 97 -10.17 -7.52 1.20
C ILE A 97 -9.86 -7.49 2.70
N GLU A 98 -9.55 -8.65 3.24
CA GLU A 98 -9.00 -8.81 4.59
C GLU A 98 -7.61 -9.43 4.48
N LEU A 99 -6.63 -8.81 5.11
CA LEU A 99 -5.26 -9.33 5.14
C LEU A 99 -4.89 -9.69 6.57
N THR A 100 -4.04 -10.69 6.68
CA THR A 100 -3.48 -11.12 7.96
C THR A 100 -1.98 -10.96 7.96
N GLN A 101 -1.36 -11.06 9.13
CA GLN A 101 0.10 -11.13 9.21
C GLN A 101 0.64 -12.29 8.39
N GLY A 102 1.70 -12.04 7.63
CA GLY A 102 2.31 -12.96 6.68
C GLY A 102 1.95 -12.61 5.24
N ALA A 103 2.02 -13.59 4.35
CA ALA A 103 1.88 -13.40 2.92
C ALA A 103 0.48 -13.82 2.42
N THR A 104 -0.24 -12.88 1.83
CA THR A 104 -1.46 -13.13 1.06
C THR A 104 -1.13 -13.16 -0.41
N VAL A 105 -1.55 -14.21 -1.12
CA VAL A 105 -1.30 -14.38 -2.54
C VAL A 105 -2.55 -14.07 -3.34
N ILE A 106 -2.41 -13.28 -4.39
CA ILE A 106 -3.48 -12.99 -5.37
C ILE A 106 -3.09 -13.64 -6.69
N THR A 107 -3.97 -14.49 -7.22
CA THR A 107 -3.84 -15.09 -8.55
C THR A 107 -5.02 -14.70 -9.44
N GLY A 108 -5.01 -15.12 -10.69
CA GLY A 108 -6.10 -14.91 -11.65
C GLY A 108 -5.59 -14.60 -13.04
N ALA A 109 -6.50 -14.49 -14.00
CA ALA A 109 -6.16 -14.26 -15.40
C ALA A 109 -5.43 -12.92 -15.61
N ASN A 110 -4.53 -12.88 -16.57
CA ASN A 110 -3.98 -11.64 -17.09
C ASN A 110 -5.14 -10.80 -17.66
N MET A 111 -5.11 -9.47 -17.42
CA MET A 111 -6.21 -8.54 -17.69
C MET A 111 -7.43 -8.65 -16.75
N GLY A 112 -7.41 -9.53 -15.74
CA GLY A 112 -8.48 -9.63 -14.73
C GLY A 112 -8.51 -8.50 -13.69
N GLY A 113 -7.60 -7.52 -13.78
CA GLY A 113 -7.57 -6.40 -12.83
C GLY A 113 -6.65 -6.60 -11.62
N LYS A 114 -5.83 -7.67 -11.55
CA LYS A 114 -4.92 -7.94 -10.44
C LYS A 114 -4.06 -6.73 -10.04
N SER A 115 -3.32 -6.15 -10.99
CA SER A 115 -2.45 -4.99 -10.73
C SER A 115 -3.25 -3.73 -10.38
N ILE A 116 -4.47 -3.58 -10.92
CA ILE A 116 -5.36 -2.47 -10.54
C ILE A 116 -5.85 -2.64 -9.10
N SER A 117 -6.24 -3.85 -8.71
CA SER A 117 -6.64 -4.17 -7.34
C SER A 117 -5.49 -3.90 -6.36
N LEU A 118 -4.28 -4.37 -6.71
CA LEU A 118 -3.08 -4.14 -5.93
C LEU A 118 -2.80 -2.63 -5.74
N LYS A 119 -2.76 -1.87 -6.85
CA LYS A 119 -2.53 -0.42 -6.83
C LYS A 119 -3.61 0.33 -6.06
N THR A 120 -4.86 -0.16 -6.09
CA THR A 120 -5.96 0.41 -5.31
C THR A 120 -5.74 0.22 -3.80
N ILE A 121 -5.33 -0.97 -3.38
CA ILE A 121 -5.01 -1.26 -1.97
C ILE A 121 -3.83 -0.39 -1.52
N VAL A 122 -2.73 -0.40 -2.27
CA VAL A 122 -1.51 0.37 -1.95
C VAL A 122 -1.82 1.86 -1.84
N LEU A 123 -2.57 2.44 -2.78
CA LEU A 123 -2.96 3.85 -2.74
C LEU A 123 -3.67 4.18 -1.41
N ASN A 124 -4.65 3.38 -1.02
CA ASN A 124 -5.43 3.64 0.19
C ASN A 124 -4.61 3.42 1.47
N VAL A 125 -3.70 2.46 1.50
CA VAL A 125 -2.74 2.29 2.61
C VAL A 125 -1.82 3.50 2.72
N VAL A 126 -1.23 3.96 1.62
CA VAL A 126 -0.34 5.14 1.61
C VAL A 126 -1.10 6.40 2.06
N LEU A 127 -2.33 6.60 1.57
CA LEU A 127 -3.17 7.72 2.01
C LEU A 127 -3.41 7.67 3.53
N ALA A 128 -3.75 6.49 4.08
CA ALA A 128 -3.93 6.31 5.50
C ALA A 128 -2.67 6.67 6.30
N MET A 129 -1.50 6.13 5.90
CA MET A 129 -0.22 6.41 6.57
C MET A 129 0.18 7.89 6.49
N CYS A 130 -0.22 8.60 5.43
CA CYS A 130 -0.04 10.04 5.31
C CYS A 130 -1.11 10.86 6.07
N GLY A 131 -2.02 10.21 6.79
CA GLY A 131 -3.09 10.85 7.56
C GLY A 131 -4.21 11.43 6.71
N PHE A 132 -4.41 10.93 5.49
CA PHE A 132 -5.53 11.26 4.64
C PHE A 132 -6.71 10.32 4.87
N TYR A 133 -7.89 10.71 4.41
CA TYR A 133 -9.02 9.81 4.27
C TYR A 133 -8.76 8.82 3.13
N VAL A 134 -9.38 7.64 3.22
CA VAL A 134 -9.24 6.55 2.25
C VAL A 134 -10.53 6.36 1.48
N TYR A 135 -10.43 6.00 0.23
CA TYR A 135 -11.57 5.82 -0.67
C TYR A 135 -12.17 4.43 -0.49
N ALA A 136 -12.96 4.26 0.57
CA ALA A 136 -13.61 3.02 0.97
C ALA A 136 -14.92 3.30 1.71
N ASP A 137 -15.76 2.29 1.92
CA ASP A 137 -16.89 2.37 2.84
C ASP A 137 -16.45 2.13 4.29
N TYR A 138 -15.43 1.28 4.50
CA TYR A 138 -14.76 1.05 5.78
C TYR A 138 -13.29 0.71 5.55
N ALA A 139 -12.42 1.18 6.45
CA ALA A 139 -11.00 0.85 6.44
C ALA A 139 -10.47 0.72 7.87
N GLU A 140 -9.94 -0.46 8.17
CA GLU A 140 -9.16 -0.75 9.36
C GLU A 140 -7.78 -1.23 8.89
N ILE A 141 -6.73 -0.51 9.27
CA ILE A 141 -5.38 -0.71 8.74
C ILE A 141 -4.41 -0.65 9.92
N PRO A 142 -3.49 -1.61 10.07
CA PRO A 142 -2.44 -1.47 11.07
C PRO A 142 -1.49 -0.31 10.70
N PHE A 143 -0.86 0.27 11.71
CA PHE A 143 0.15 1.29 11.45
C PHE A 143 1.45 0.64 11.00
N PHE A 144 1.83 0.87 9.75
CA PHE A 144 3.07 0.36 9.18
C PHE A 144 4.21 1.37 9.37
N GLU A 145 5.37 0.89 9.83
CA GLU A 145 6.60 1.68 9.93
C GLU A 145 7.24 1.87 8.55
N ASN A 146 7.02 0.90 7.64
CA ASN A 146 7.60 0.93 6.31
C ASN A 146 6.64 0.32 5.28
N ILE A 147 6.62 0.91 4.07
CA ILE A 147 5.85 0.40 2.92
C ILE A 147 6.81 0.19 1.77
N GLN A 148 6.87 -1.03 1.25
CA GLN A 148 7.75 -1.39 0.15
C GLN A 148 6.96 -2.05 -0.97
N MET A 149 7.25 -1.62 -2.21
CA MET A 149 6.61 -2.17 -3.39
C MET A 149 7.67 -2.50 -4.44
N ILE A 150 7.65 -3.75 -4.90
CA ILE A 150 8.41 -4.20 -6.08
C ILE A 150 7.43 -4.42 -7.21
N SER A 151 7.60 -3.68 -8.31
CA SER A 151 6.82 -3.82 -9.54
C SER A 151 7.66 -3.52 -10.76
N GLU A 152 7.32 -4.14 -11.90
CA GLU A 152 8.04 -3.96 -13.17
C GLU A 152 8.03 -2.49 -13.64
N GLU A 153 6.94 -1.77 -13.42
CA GLU A 153 6.81 -0.36 -13.84
C GLU A 153 7.78 0.59 -13.15
N LEU A 154 8.19 0.29 -11.92
CA LEU A 154 9.13 1.11 -11.15
C LEU A 154 10.58 0.89 -11.57
N GLN A 155 10.86 -0.16 -12.34
CA GLN A 155 12.23 -0.56 -12.71
C GLN A 155 12.77 0.15 -13.96
N SER A 156 11.93 0.72 -14.78
CA SER A 156 12.32 1.36 -16.06
C SER A 156 13.30 2.53 -15.92
N VAL A 157 13.58 3.00 -14.72
CA VAL A 157 14.39 4.19 -14.42
C VAL A 157 15.82 3.86 -13.96
N GLN A 158 16.11 2.63 -13.51
CA GLN A 158 17.44 2.26 -13.01
C GLN A 158 18.36 1.80 -14.16
N LYS A 159 19.27 2.69 -14.53
CA LYS A 159 20.22 2.51 -15.64
C LYS A 159 21.23 1.39 -15.35
N GLY A 160 21.26 0.37 -16.21
CA GLY A 160 22.42 -0.54 -16.36
C GLY A 160 22.33 -1.92 -15.71
N LEU A 161 21.29 -2.23 -14.98
CA LEU A 161 21.00 -3.59 -14.50
C LEU A 161 19.93 -4.26 -15.37
N SER A 162 19.95 -5.59 -15.46
CA SER A 162 18.79 -6.33 -15.96
C SER A 162 17.60 -6.08 -15.02
N SER A 163 16.36 -6.11 -15.53
CA SER A 163 15.15 -5.94 -14.72
C SER A 163 15.16 -6.88 -13.50
N PHE A 164 15.50 -8.14 -13.71
CA PHE A 164 15.62 -9.14 -12.65
C PHE A 164 16.71 -8.78 -11.61
N GLY A 165 17.87 -8.29 -12.05
CA GLY A 165 18.93 -7.86 -11.13
C GLY A 165 18.48 -6.72 -10.20
N ALA A 166 17.71 -5.77 -10.73
CA ALA A 166 17.13 -4.68 -9.93
C ALA A 166 16.11 -5.20 -8.91
N GLU A 167 15.24 -6.16 -9.31
CA GLU A 167 14.29 -6.81 -8.40
C GLU A 167 14.99 -7.51 -7.22
N ILE A 168 16.10 -8.21 -7.48
CA ILE A 168 16.86 -8.91 -6.43
C ILE A 168 17.48 -7.93 -5.44
N ILE A 169 17.98 -6.78 -5.91
CA ILE A 169 18.51 -5.72 -5.02
C ILE A 169 17.40 -5.15 -4.15
N GLN A 170 16.23 -4.82 -4.74
CA GLN A 170 15.08 -4.33 -3.98
C GLN A 170 14.57 -5.38 -2.98
N MET A 171 14.58 -6.67 -3.35
CA MET A 171 14.20 -7.76 -2.45
C MET A 171 15.17 -7.87 -1.25
N LYS A 172 16.46 -7.61 -1.45
CA LYS A 172 17.42 -7.55 -0.33
C LYS A 172 17.01 -6.46 0.65
N ASP A 173 16.65 -5.26 0.16
CA ASP A 173 16.21 -4.15 1.00
C ASP A 173 14.90 -4.52 1.76
N VAL A 174 13.96 -5.22 1.09
CA VAL A 174 12.75 -5.76 1.74
C VAL A 174 13.12 -6.68 2.89
N ILE A 175 14.02 -7.65 2.66
CA ILE A 175 14.45 -8.61 3.68
C ILE A 175 15.08 -7.89 4.87
N GLU A 176 15.94 -6.91 4.63
CA GLU A 176 16.61 -6.14 5.68
C GLU A 176 15.62 -5.32 6.53
N ASN A 177 14.58 -4.76 5.90
CA ASN A 177 13.59 -3.93 6.60
C ASN A 177 12.60 -4.77 7.40
N VAL A 178 12.09 -5.88 6.88
CA VAL A 178 11.16 -6.76 7.62
C VAL A 178 11.77 -7.42 8.84
N GLU A 179 13.10 -7.43 8.99
CA GLU A 179 13.79 -7.89 10.19
C GLU A 179 13.77 -6.84 11.32
N LYS A 180 13.52 -5.57 10.99
CA LYS A 180 13.67 -4.44 11.92
C LYS A 180 12.35 -3.73 12.20
N GLU A 181 11.44 -3.70 11.23
CA GLU A 181 10.27 -2.83 11.18
C GLU A 181 9.02 -3.62 10.83
N PHE A 182 7.86 -3.13 11.28
CA PHE A 182 6.58 -3.67 10.82
C PHE A 182 6.24 -3.13 9.45
N CYS A 183 6.34 -3.97 8.43
CA CYS A 183 6.26 -3.57 7.03
C CYS A 183 4.93 -3.97 6.38
N PHE A 184 4.49 -3.12 5.41
CA PHE A 184 3.57 -3.53 4.36
C PHE A 184 4.38 -3.78 3.09
N VAL A 185 4.45 -5.03 2.65
CA VAL A 185 5.24 -5.46 1.49
C VAL A 185 4.32 -5.84 0.34
N VAL A 186 4.59 -5.30 -0.84
CA VAL A 186 3.78 -5.54 -2.04
C VAL A 186 4.69 -6.01 -3.17
N LEU A 187 4.38 -7.18 -3.73
CA LEU A 187 5.12 -7.78 -4.84
C LEU A 187 4.17 -7.95 -6.03
N ASP A 188 4.37 -7.16 -7.09
CA ASP A 188 3.58 -7.24 -8.32
C ASP A 188 4.37 -7.98 -9.40
N GLU A 189 4.00 -9.24 -9.63
CA GLU A 189 4.64 -10.17 -10.58
C GLU A 189 6.17 -10.31 -10.40
N PHE A 190 6.62 -10.29 -9.16
CA PHE A 190 8.04 -10.44 -8.80
C PHE A 190 8.66 -11.68 -9.44
N SER A 191 9.90 -11.54 -9.92
CA SER A 191 10.69 -12.60 -10.57
C SER A 191 10.17 -13.03 -11.95
N ARG A 192 9.39 -12.18 -12.63
CA ARG A 192 8.91 -12.47 -14.00
C ARG A 192 10.05 -12.47 -15.04
N GLY A 193 11.10 -11.69 -14.78
CA GLY A 193 12.23 -11.50 -15.72
C GLY A 193 13.25 -12.64 -15.77
N THR A 194 13.02 -13.77 -15.07
CA THR A 194 13.92 -14.94 -15.06
C THR A 194 13.26 -16.20 -15.64
N ASN A 195 14.00 -17.33 -15.60
CA ASN A 195 13.45 -18.63 -15.99
C ASN A 195 12.20 -18.96 -15.13
N PRO A 196 11.08 -19.41 -15.74
CA PRO A 196 9.84 -19.68 -15.00
C PRO A 196 9.98 -20.63 -13.81
N HIS A 197 10.83 -21.66 -13.92
CA HIS A 197 11.06 -22.61 -12.82
C HIS A 197 11.83 -21.96 -11.66
N GLU A 198 12.85 -21.15 -11.98
CA GLU A 198 13.64 -20.42 -10.97
C GLU A 198 12.79 -19.31 -10.34
N GLY A 199 12.04 -18.57 -11.15
CA GLY A 199 11.13 -17.54 -10.69
C GLY A 199 10.07 -18.07 -9.72
N ALA A 200 9.41 -19.17 -10.08
CA ALA A 200 8.44 -19.81 -9.20
C ALA A 200 9.07 -20.31 -7.89
N ALA A 201 10.29 -20.87 -7.95
CA ALA A 201 11.01 -21.33 -6.76
C ALA A 201 11.35 -20.14 -5.83
N LEU A 202 11.80 -19.03 -6.41
CA LEU A 202 12.14 -17.82 -5.66
C LEU A 202 10.91 -17.20 -5.00
N VAL A 203 9.80 -17.04 -5.75
CA VAL A 203 8.55 -16.47 -5.20
C VAL A 203 8.01 -17.36 -4.07
N ARG A 204 8.06 -18.69 -4.20
CA ARG A 204 7.70 -19.63 -3.12
C ARG A 204 8.58 -19.48 -1.88
N ALA A 205 9.89 -19.33 -2.07
CA ALA A 205 10.83 -19.13 -0.96
C ALA A 205 10.56 -17.82 -0.22
N VAL A 206 10.34 -16.72 -0.97
CA VAL A 206 10.00 -15.41 -0.41
C VAL A 206 8.65 -15.45 0.32
N THR A 207 7.63 -16.09 -0.25
CA THR A 207 6.32 -16.26 0.40
C THR A 207 6.45 -16.97 1.74
N LYS A 208 7.18 -18.09 1.77
CA LYS A 208 7.46 -18.83 3.01
C LYS A 208 8.21 -17.99 4.03
N TYR A 209 9.23 -17.25 3.59
CA TYR A 209 10.01 -16.39 4.47
C TYR A 209 9.14 -15.31 5.13
N LEU A 210 8.33 -14.60 4.33
CA LEU A 210 7.45 -13.54 4.83
C LEU A 210 6.38 -14.04 5.80
N ASN A 211 5.93 -15.30 5.67
CA ASN A 211 4.98 -15.90 6.61
C ASN A 211 5.49 -16.03 8.05
N HIS A 212 6.82 -16.07 8.22
CA HIS A 212 7.45 -16.18 9.54
C HIS A 212 7.92 -14.83 10.10
N LYS A 213 7.58 -13.73 9.42
CA LYS A 213 7.96 -12.37 9.83
C LYS A 213 6.78 -11.56 10.32
N HIS A 214 7.09 -10.50 11.05
CA HIS A 214 6.11 -9.49 11.47
C HIS A 214 5.87 -8.53 10.30
N VAL A 215 5.03 -8.93 9.36
CA VAL A 215 4.79 -8.24 8.09
C VAL A 215 3.37 -8.53 7.60
N VAL A 216 2.75 -7.59 6.90
CA VAL A 216 1.61 -7.86 6.03
C VAL A 216 2.13 -7.78 4.60
N ALA A 217 2.11 -8.91 3.89
CA ALA A 217 2.61 -8.98 2.53
C ALA A 217 1.51 -9.36 1.55
N LEU A 218 1.48 -8.68 0.41
CA LEU A 218 0.53 -8.88 -0.67
C LEU A 218 1.30 -9.22 -1.96
N LEU A 219 1.11 -10.43 -2.48
CA LEU A 219 1.83 -10.93 -3.63
C LEU A 219 0.86 -11.20 -4.78
N VAL A 220 1.06 -10.52 -5.91
CA VAL A 220 0.40 -10.88 -7.18
C VAL A 220 1.37 -11.72 -8.00
N THR A 221 0.93 -12.87 -8.45
CA THR A 221 1.75 -13.78 -9.26
C THR A 221 0.93 -14.54 -10.29
N HIS A 222 1.59 -14.91 -11.36
CA HIS A 222 1.06 -15.82 -12.38
C HIS A 222 1.68 -17.23 -12.28
N PHE A 223 2.64 -17.43 -11.37
CA PHE A 223 3.27 -18.74 -11.17
C PHE A 223 2.30 -19.69 -10.47
N ASP A 224 2.21 -20.90 -11.01
CA ASP A 224 1.41 -21.97 -10.42
C ASP A 224 1.96 -22.42 -9.06
N HIS A 225 1.06 -22.92 -8.22
CA HIS A 225 1.40 -23.50 -6.91
C HIS A 225 2.06 -22.53 -5.89
N VAL A 226 2.12 -21.22 -6.15
CA VAL A 226 2.60 -20.24 -5.16
C VAL A 226 1.55 -20.00 -4.08
N ALA A 227 0.28 -20.00 -4.46
CA ALA A 227 -0.84 -19.77 -3.53
C ALA A 227 -0.87 -20.74 -2.34
N GLU A 228 -0.40 -21.98 -2.54
CA GLU A 228 -0.31 -23.02 -1.50
C GLU A 228 0.65 -22.65 -0.35
N TYR A 229 1.54 -21.70 -0.59
CA TYR A 229 2.53 -21.21 0.39
C TYR A 229 2.10 -19.91 1.09
N GLY A 230 1.03 -19.27 0.63
CA GLY A 230 0.45 -18.10 1.30
C GLY A 230 -0.37 -18.48 2.53
N LYS A 231 -0.51 -17.57 3.49
CA LYS A 231 -1.47 -17.73 4.60
C LYS A 231 -2.92 -17.52 4.14
N ALA A 232 -3.11 -16.68 3.13
CA ALA A 232 -4.40 -16.48 2.48
C ALA A 232 -4.22 -16.42 0.96
N HIS A 233 -5.27 -16.76 0.24
CA HIS A 233 -5.29 -16.73 -1.22
C HIS A 233 -6.58 -16.09 -1.72
N TYR A 234 -6.44 -15.09 -2.58
CA TYR A 234 -7.54 -14.49 -3.32
C TYR A 234 -7.37 -14.77 -4.81
N GLN A 235 -8.48 -15.01 -5.48
CA GLN A 235 -8.50 -15.18 -6.93
C GLN A 235 -9.31 -14.07 -7.57
N VAL A 236 -8.69 -13.35 -8.52
CA VAL A 236 -9.40 -12.37 -9.33
C VAL A 236 -10.13 -13.11 -10.45
N VAL A 237 -11.45 -13.02 -10.42
CA VAL A 237 -12.32 -13.60 -11.46
C VAL A 237 -12.22 -12.73 -12.71
N GLY A 238 -11.87 -13.33 -13.85
CA GLY A 238 -11.76 -12.62 -15.13
C GLY A 238 -13.14 -12.33 -15.73
N LEU A 239 -13.20 -11.32 -16.60
CA LEU A 239 -14.45 -10.92 -17.31
C LEU A 239 -15.14 -12.06 -18.06
N LYS A 240 -14.43 -13.12 -18.45
CA LYS A 240 -15.00 -14.27 -19.15
C LYS A 240 -15.86 -15.18 -18.25
N ASP A 241 -15.63 -15.16 -16.96
CA ASP A 241 -16.34 -16.03 -16.03
C ASP A 241 -17.61 -15.37 -15.48
N MET A 242 -17.89 -14.13 -15.86
CA MET A 242 -19.09 -13.39 -15.44
C MET A 242 -20.30 -13.59 -16.37
N ASP A 243 -20.13 -14.20 -17.54
CA ASP A 243 -21.14 -14.21 -18.60
C ASP A 243 -22.07 -15.45 -18.62
N GLU A 244 -21.87 -16.41 -17.72
CA GLU A 244 -22.72 -17.62 -17.66
C GLU A 244 -23.85 -17.59 -16.61
N SER A 245 -24.05 -16.46 -15.91
CA SER A 245 -25.06 -16.37 -14.84
C SER A 245 -25.96 -15.12 -14.90
N ARG A 246 -26.15 -14.53 -16.11
CA ARG A 246 -27.17 -13.49 -16.30
C ARG A 246 -28.04 -13.74 -17.50
#